data_900df4739f945a60c18b9a0e01b023b6
#
_entry.id   900df4739f945a60c18b9a0e01b023b6
#
_cell.length_a   1.000
_cell.length_b   1.000
_cell.length_c   1.000
_cell.angle_alpha   90.00
_cell.angle_beta   90.00
_cell.angle_gamma   90.00
#
_symmetry.space_group_name_H-M   'P 1'
#
loop_
_entity.id
_entity.type
_entity.pdbx_description
1 polymer ?
#
loop_
_entity_poly.entity_id
_entity_poly.type
_entity_poly.pdbx_seq_one_letter_code
_entity_poly.pdbx_strand_id
1 'polypeptide(L)'
;MTEHDALIEAAQQVRENAHAPFSNFRVGAALHATSGRIFGGCNVENATYGLTVCAERIAIFKAMSEGERNFDAIAVVADTDTLTPPCGACRQLIWEFCGDIPVILANLKGKTETLQMHDLFPKPFDSSNL
;
A
#
# COMPACT_ATOMS: atom_id res chain seq x y z
N MET A 1 18.99 9.91 2.57
CA MET A 1 17.66 9.33 2.32
C MET A 1 17.40 8.24 3.34
N THR A 2 16.25 8.30 4.01
CA THR A 2 15.85 7.27 4.96
C THR A 2 15.22 6.10 4.22
N GLU A 3 15.00 4.99 4.93
CA GLU A 3 14.29 3.84 4.38
C GLU A 3 12.85 4.22 3.98
N HIS A 4 12.18 5.05 4.79
CA HIS A 4 10.84 5.53 4.46
C HIS A 4 10.84 6.43 3.22
N ASP A 5 11.87 7.26 3.05
CA ASP A 5 12.00 8.08 1.84
C ASP A 5 12.16 7.21 0.60
N ALA A 6 12.93 6.12 0.70
CA ALA A 6 13.10 5.18 -0.40
C ALA A 6 11.79 4.50 -0.77
N LEU A 7 10.96 4.16 0.23
CA LEU A 7 9.64 3.59 -0.01
C LEU A 7 8.70 4.57 -0.70
N ILE A 8 8.68 5.83 -0.23
CA ILE A 8 7.85 6.87 -0.83
C ILE A 8 8.26 7.06 -2.30
N GLU A 9 9.56 7.13 -2.57
CA GLU A 9 10.06 7.29 -3.94
C GLU A 9 9.64 6.11 -4.83
N ALA A 10 9.76 4.89 -4.34
CA ALA A 10 9.34 3.70 -5.09
C ALA A 10 7.83 3.73 -5.38
N ALA A 11 7.02 4.14 -4.40
CA ALA A 11 5.57 4.26 -4.57
C ALA A 11 5.22 5.35 -5.59
N GLN A 12 5.92 6.49 -5.57
CA GLN A 12 5.74 7.55 -6.55
C GLN A 12 6.04 7.08 -7.97
N GLN A 13 7.12 6.33 -8.14
CA GLN A 13 7.54 5.84 -9.47
C GLN A 13 6.53 4.85 -10.03
N VAL A 14 6.12 3.87 -9.24
CA VAL A 14 5.19 2.84 -9.72
C VAL A 14 3.79 3.41 -9.97
N ARG A 15 3.41 4.48 -9.28
CA ARG A 15 2.15 5.18 -9.50
C ARG A 15 1.97 5.61 -10.95
N GLU A 16 3.05 5.96 -11.65
CA GLU A 16 2.99 6.38 -13.04
C GLU A 16 2.49 5.28 -13.97
N ASN A 17 2.55 4.02 -13.55
CA ASN A 17 2.07 2.86 -14.30
C ASN A 17 0.61 2.52 -14.00
N ALA A 18 -0.06 3.24 -13.10
CA ALA A 18 -1.44 2.95 -12.73
C ALA A 18 -2.38 3.00 -13.94
N HIS A 19 -3.28 2.03 -13.99
CA HIS A 19 -4.31 1.96 -15.03
C HIS A 19 -5.65 2.36 -14.40
N ALA A 20 -6.02 3.64 -14.53
CA ALA A 20 -7.18 4.22 -13.87
C ALA A 20 -8.07 5.00 -14.84
N PRO A 21 -8.54 4.35 -15.96
CA PRO A 21 -9.32 5.05 -16.97
C PRO A 21 -10.73 5.45 -16.52
N PHE A 22 -11.23 4.84 -15.44
CA PHE A 22 -12.59 5.08 -14.95
C PHE A 22 -12.62 6.16 -13.88
N SER A 23 -11.75 6.07 -12.86
CA SER A 23 -11.72 7.02 -11.75
C SER A 23 -10.78 8.19 -11.99
N ASN A 24 -9.79 8.01 -12.85
CA ASN A 24 -8.68 8.94 -13.02
C ASN A 24 -7.90 9.18 -11.70
N PHE A 25 -7.99 8.23 -10.76
CA PHE A 25 -7.35 8.31 -9.46
C PHE A 25 -6.22 7.29 -9.40
N ARG A 26 -4.99 7.76 -9.56
CA ARG A 26 -3.80 6.91 -9.59
C ARG A 26 -3.18 6.82 -8.20
N VAL A 27 -2.90 5.59 -7.78
CA VAL A 27 -2.28 5.30 -6.49
C VAL A 27 -1.05 4.42 -6.71
N GLY A 28 0.01 4.73 -6.02
CA GLY A 28 1.19 3.86 -5.94
C GLY A 28 1.40 3.39 -4.52
N ALA A 29 1.88 2.18 -4.36
CA ALA A 29 2.24 1.62 -3.07
C ALA A 29 3.59 0.94 -3.17
N ALA A 30 4.32 0.92 -2.06
CA ALA A 30 5.59 0.21 -1.98
C ALA A 30 5.67 -0.50 -0.64
N LEU A 31 5.95 -1.80 -0.67
CA LEU A 31 6.03 -2.65 0.51
C LEU A 31 7.50 -3.03 0.74
N HIS A 32 7.99 -2.83 1.96
CA HIS A 32 9.35 -3.18 2.35
C HIS A 32 9.35 -4.51 3.07
N ALA A 33 10.07 -5.48 2.52
CA ALA A 33 10.28 -6.77 3.15
C ALA A 33 11.49 -6.72 4.09
N THR A 34 11.47 -7.53 5.14
CA THR A 34 12.61 -7.59 6.08
C THR A 34 13.89 -8.08 5.41
N SER A 35 13.79 -8.73 4.26
CA SER A 35 14.95 -9.10 3.43
C SER A 35 15.66 -7.89 2.82
N GLY A 36 15.05 -6.71 2.85
CA GLY A 36 15.56 -5.51 2.22
C GLY A 36 14.96 -5.20 0.86
N ARG A 37 14.20 -6.12 0.28
CA ARG A 37 13.57 -5.90 -1.03
C ARG A 37 12.34 -5.00 -0.90
N ILE A 38 12.12 -4.20 -1.94
CA ILE A 38 10.96 -3.31 -2.05
C ILE A 38 10.10 -3.80 -3.22
N PHE A 39 8.77 -3.91 -2.97
CA PHE A 39 7.81 -4.35 -3.96
C PHE A 39 6.82 -3.23 -4.24
N GLY A 40 6.85 -2.70 -5.47
CA GLY A 40 5.94 -1.65 -5.88
C GLY A 40 4.66 -2.20 -6.49
N GLY A 41 3.56 -1.49 -6.28
CA GLY A 41 2.28 -1.79 -6.90
C GLY A 41 1.54 -0.51 -7.24
N CYS A 42 0.69 -0.57 -8.26
CA CYS A 42 -0.19 0.53 -8.63
C CYS A 42 -1.59 -0.03 -8.83
N ASN A 43 -2.62 0.84 -8.78
CA ASN A 43 -3.97 0.37 -8.99
C ASN A 43 -4.21 0.04 -10.48
N VAL A 44 -4.99 -1.01 -10.71
CA VAL A 44 -5.36 -1.47 -12.05
C VAL A 44 -6.88 -1.64 -12.06
N GLU A 45 -7.55 -0.77 -12.81
CA GLU A 45 -9.00 -0.76 -12.91
C GLU A 45 -9.49 -1.65 -14.02
N ASN A 46 -10.70 -2.14 -13.85
CA ASN A 46 -11.38 -3.01 -14.80
C ASN A 46 -12.81 -2.50 -15.01
N ALA A 47 -13.34 -2.69 -16.22
CA ALA A 47 -14.73 -2.32 -16.50
C ALA A 47 -15.71 -3.10 -15.60
N THR A 48 -15.33 -4.30 -15.18
CA THR A 48 -15.99 -5.01 -14.09
C THR A 48 -15.42 -4.50 -12.79
N TYR A 49 -16.06 -3.52 -12.16
CA TYR A 49 -15.52 -2.79 -11.02
C TYR A 49 -15.04 -3.69 -9.88
N GLY A 50 -15.73 -4.81 -9.65
CA GLY A 50 -15.32 -5.76 -8.61
C GLY A 50 -13.98 -6.44 -8.86
N LEU A 51 -13.45 -6.36 -10.09
CA LEU A 51 -12.14 -6.91 -10.43
C LEU A 51 -11.01 -5.87 -10.38
N THR A 52 -11.33 -4.63 -10.07
CA THR A 52 -10.34 -3.57 -9.85
C THR A 52 -9.46 -3.93 -8.65
N VAL A 53 -8.15 -3.76 -8.79
CA VAL A 53 -7.19 -4.09 -7.74
C VAL A 53 -6.47 -2.84 -7.29
N CYS A 54 -6.47 -2.61 -5.97
CA CYS A 54 -5.78 -1.47 -5.37
C CYS A 54 -4.26 -1.65 -5.40
N ALA A 55 -3.53 -0.52 -5.37
CA ALA A 55 -2.07 -0.52 -5.40
C ALA A 55 -1.47 -1.37 -4.27
N GLU A 56 -2.01 -1.26 -3.07
CA GLU A 56 -1.50 -2.00 -1.90
C GLU A 56 -1.60 -3.51 -2.11
N ARG A 57 -2.71 -3.98 -2.70
CA ARG A 57 -2.90 -5.41 -2.97
C ARG A 57 -1.92 -5.92 -4.01
N ILE A 58 -1.66 -5.14 -5.05
CA ILE A 58 -0.66 -5.52 -6.07
C ILE A 58 0.71 -5.69 -5.42
N ALA A 59 1.13 -4.72 -4.58
CA ALA A 59 2.42 -4.78 -3.91
C ALA A 59 2.53 -6.01 -3.00
N ILE A 60 1.50 -6.27 -2.18
CA ILE A 60 1.48 -7.39 -1.24
C ILE A 60 1.52 -8.73 -1.98
N PHE A 61 0.65 -8.91 -2.98
CA PHE A 61 0.56 -10.18 -3.69
C PHE A 61 1.81 -10.45 -4.54
N LYS A 62 2.41 -9.40 -5.11
CA LYS A 62 3.68 -9.53 -5.80
C LYS A 62 4.77 -10.06 -4.86
N ALA A 63 4.89 -9.46 -3.68
CA ALA A 63 5.88 -9.87 -2.69
C ALA A 63 5.65 -11.31 -2.25
N MET A 64 4.41 -11.66 -1.94
CA MET A 64 4.06 -13.00 -1.48
C MET A 64 4.27 -14.05 -2.58
N SER A 65 4.00 -13.71 -3.84
CA SER A 65 4.22 -14.62 -4.96
C SER A 65 5.70 -14.89 -5.20
N GLU A 66 6.58 -14.01 -4.70
CA GLU A 66 8.03 -14.20 -4.78
C GLU A 66 8.62 -14.82 -3.51
N GLY A 67 7.77 -15.27 -2.58
CA GLY A 67 8.18 -16.00 -1.41
C GLY A 67 8.39 -15.18 -0.15
N GLU A 68 8.20 -13.86 -0.19
CA GLU A 68 8.33 -13.03 1.00
C GLU A 68 7.14 -13.20 1.93
N ARG A 69 7.41 -13.19 3.25
CA ARG A 69 6.37 -13.38 4.27
C ARG A 69 6.48 -12.41 5.43
N ASN A 70 7.59 -11.66 5.53
CA ASN A 70 7.83 -10.75 6.64
C ASN A 70 8.07 -9.35 6.10
N PHE A 71 7.27 -8.39 6.58
CA PHE A 71 7.28 -7.02 6.09
C PHE A 71 7.34 -6.05 7.26
N ASP A 72 7.93 -4.88 7.06
CA ASP A 72 8.14 -3.93 8.14
C ASP A 72 7.67 -2.50 7.83
N ALA A 73 7.24 -2.20 6.62
CA ALA A 73 6.65 -0.91 6.29
C ALA A 73 5.95 -0.96 4.93
N ILE A 74 4.92 -0.12 4.76
CA ILE A 74 4.27 0.10 3.47
C ILE A 74 4.04 1.59 3.27
N ALA A 75 4.31 2.10 2.06
CA ALA A 75 4.03 3.47 1.68
C ALA A 75 2.90 3.51 0.65
N VAL A 76 2.03 4.51 0.76
CA VAL A 76 0.91 4.73 -0.16
C VAL A 76 0.97 6.18 -0.63
N VAL A 77 1.01 6.38 -1.94
CA VAL A 77 1.14 7.71 -2.55
C VAL A 77 0.00 7.96 -3.54
N ALA A 78 -0.66 9.10 -3.38
CA ALA A 78 -1.67 9.59 -4.31
C ALA A 78 -1.53 11.11 -4.45
N ASP A 79 -2.01 11.65 -5.58
CA ASP A 79 -1.97 13.10 -5.83
C ASP A 79 -3.18 13.76 -5.21
N THR A 80 -3.14 13.96 -3.89
CA THR A 80 -4.23 14.55 -3.12
C THR A 80 -3.69 15.57 -2.13
N ASP A 81 -4.49 16.59 -1.81
CA ASP A 81 -4.10 17.57 -0.79
C ASP A 81 -4.20 16.95 0.61
N THR A 82 -5.28 16.21 0.87
CA THR A 82 -5.41 15.40 2.07
C THR A 82 -4.84 14.02 1.77
N LEU A 83 -3.98 13.51 2.65
CA LEU A 83 -3.33 12.22 2.43
C LEU A 83 -4.36 11.11 2.33
N THR A 84 -4.12 10.17 1.39
CA THR A 84 -5.05 9.08 1.09
C THR A 84 -4.65 7.83 1.87
N PRO A 85 -5.46 7.40 2.84
CA PRO A 85 -5.20 6.14 3.55
C PRO A 85 -5.64 4.94 2.70
N PRO A 86 -5.16 3.73 3.01
CA PRO A 86 -5.66 2.53 2.35
C PRO A 86 -7.14 2.31 2.65
N CYS A 87 -7.89 1.79 1.68
CA CYS A 87 -9.31 1.49 1.86
C CYS A 87 -9.49 0.33 2.87
N GLY A 88 -10.74 0.10 3.29
CA GLY A 88 -11.03 -0.93 4.28
C GLY A 88 -10.56 -2.33 3.88
N ALA A 89 -10.79 -2.72 2.62
CA ALA A 89 -10.35 -4.01 2.12
C ALA A 89 -8.82 -4.14 2.16
N CYS A 90 -8.10 -3.08 1.78
CA CYS A 90 -6.64 -3.09 1.84
C CYS A 90 -6.14 -3.14 3.29
N ARG A 91 -6.82 -2.48 4.22
CA ARG A 91 -6.46 -2.55 5.65
C ARG A 91 -6.56 -3.97 6.17
N GLN A 92 -7.60 -4.71 5.77
CA GLN A 92 -7.75 -6.11 6.14
C GLN A 92 -6.55 -6.94 5.63
N LEU A 93 -6.16 -6.73 4.37
CA LEU A 93 -5.07 -7.49 3.77
C LEU A 93 -3.70 -7.10 4.34
N ILE A 94 -3.48 -5.82 4.60
CA ILE A 94 -2.23 -5.37 5.25
C ILE A 94 -2.11 -6.01 6.62
N TRP A 95 -3.19 -5.97 7.41
CA TRP A 95 -3.18 -6.60 8.74
C TRP A 95 -2.89 -8.09 8.66
N GLU A 96 -3.59 -8.79 7.77
CA GLU A 96 -3.46 -10.26 7.65
C GLU A 96 -2.06 -10.68 7.22
N PHE A 97 -1.49 -10.03 6.22
CA PHE A 97 -0.23 -10.48 5.62
C PHE A 97 1.00 -9.75 6.15
N CYS A 98 0.84 -8.54 6.67
CA CYS A 98 1.97 -7.73 7.11
C CYS A 98 1.96 -7.48 8.61
N GLY A 99 0.80 -7.57 9.27
CA GLY A 99 0.67 -7.31 10.70
C GLY A 99 0.62 -5.82 11.02
N ASP A 100 1.04 -5.49 12.25
CA ASP A 100 0.98 -4.12 12.76
C ASP A 100 2.26 -3.36 12.39
N ILE A 101 2.32 -2.93 11.13
CA ILE A 101 3.49 -2.25 10.56
C ILE A 101 3.22 -0.75 10.39
N PRO A 102 4.27 0.09 10.29
CA PRO A 102 4.10 1.49 9.89
C PRO A 102 3.51 1.61 8.49
N VAL A 103 2.55 2.51 8.35
CA VAL A 103 1.93 2.89 7.07
C VAL A 103 2.29 4.34 6.80
N ILE A 104 3.05 4.58 5.75
CA ILE A 104 3.52 5.90 5.36
C ILE A 104 2.61 6.42 4.27
N LEU A 105 1.89 7.51 4.54
CA LEU A 105 1.05 8.17 3.56
C LEU A 105 1.80 9.38 3.01
N ALA A 106 1.76 9.58 1.70
CA ALA A 106 2.41 10.71 1.08
C ALA A 106 1.61 11.22 -0.12
N ASN A 107 1.75 12.52 -0.43
CA ASN A 107 1.25 13.08 -1.67
C ASN A 107 2.44 13.50 -2.56
N LEU A 108 2.16 14.11 -3.70
CA LEU A 108 3.22 14.52 -4.63
C LEU A 108 3.79 15.90 -4.29
N LYS A 109 3.31 16.53 -3.21
CA LYS A 109 3.72 17.89 -2.81
C LYS A 109 4.59 17.90 -1.57
N GLY A 110 5.09 16.75 -1.14
CA GLY A 110 6.00 16.63 0.00
C GLY A 110 5.34 16.43 1.35
N LYS A 111 4.00 16.38 1.42
CA LYS A 111 3.31 16.09 2.67
C LYS A 111 3.38 14.59 2.96
N THR A 112 3.72 14.23 4.19
CA THR A 112 3.80 12.83 4.61
C THR A 112 3.24 12.68 6.03
N GLU A 113 2.75 11.48 6.32
CA GLU A 113 2.30 11.10 7.66
C GLU A 113 2.55 9.61 7.85
N THR A 114 3.07 9.23 9.00
CA THR A 114 3.27 7.81 9.32
C THR A 114 2.33 7.43 10.46
N LEU A 115 1.55 6.38 10.23
CA LEU A 115 0.64 5.82 11.23
C LEU A 115 1.01 4.36 11.46
N GLN A 116 0.67 3.86 12.64
CA GLN A 116 0.80 2.44 12.90
C GLN A 116 -0.47 1.74 12.41
N MET A 117 -0.35 0.52 11.92
CA MET A 117 -1.49 -0.18 11.31
C MET A 117 -2.67 -0.30 12.29
N HIS A 118 -2.41 -0.51 13.59
CA HIS A 118 -3.49 -0.62 14.56
C HIS A 118 -4.30 0.68 14.72
N ASP A 119 -3.73 1.85 14.39
CA ASP A 119 -4.47 3.13 14.41
C ASP A 119 -5.47 3.20 13.25
N LEU A 120 -5.14 2.55 12.13
CA LEU A 120 -5.99 2.52 10.95
C LEU A 120 -7.01 1.37 10.97
N PHE A 121 -6.76 0.36 11.79
CA PHE A 121 -7.59 -0.85 11.83
C PHE A 121 -7.71 -1.39 13.26
N PRO A 122 -8.39 -0.63 14.15
CA PRO A 122 -8.57 -1.07 15.54
C PRO A 122 -9.50 -2.28 15.62
N LYS A 123 -9.22 -3.17 16.56
CA LYS A 123 -10.00 -4.41 16.78
C LYS A 123 -10.20 -5.20 15.48
N PRO A 124 -9.11 -5.58 14.81
CA PRO A 124 -9.24 -6.24 13.51
C PRO A 124 -9.82 -7.63 13.64
N PHE A 125 -10.60 -8.03 12.64
CA PHE A 125 -10.97 -9.43 12.47
C PHE A 125 -9.80 -10.14 11.78
N ASP A 126 -9.31 -11.22 12.38
CA ASP A 126 -8.22 -12.01 11.79
C ASP A 126 -8.34 -13.48 12.20
N SER A 127 -7.32 -14.28 11.87
CA SER A 127 -7.33 -15.73 12.14
C SER A 127 -7.42 -16.05 13.64
N SER A 128 -7.07 -15.12 14.52
CA SER A 128 -7.22 -15.34 15.97
C SER A 128 -8.69 -15.42 16.38
N ASN A 129 -9.61 -14.96 15.55
CA ASN A 129 -11.06 -15.02 15.78
C ASN A 129 -11.68 -16.35 15.31
N LEU A 130 -10.93 -17.19 14.61
CA LEU A 130 -11.43 -18.43 14.02
C LEU A 130 -11.09 -19.68 14.82
#